data_0bb5bb34e894304059330f5c15222d5d
#
_entry.id   0bb5bb34e894304059330f5c15222d5d
#
_cell.length_a   1.000
_cell.length_b   1.000
_cell.length_c   1.000
_cell.angle_alpha   90.00
_cell.angle_beta   90.00
_cell.angle_gamma   90.00
#
_symmetry.space_group_name_H-M   'P 1'
#
loop_
_entity.id
_entity.type
_entity.pdbx_description
1 polymer ?
#
loop_
_entity_poly.entity_id
_entity_poly.type
_entity_poly.pdbx_seq_one_letter_code
_entity_poly.pdbx_strand_id
1 'polypeptide(L)'
;QQNKDWFVYIGVPVVCLSSQSLHRTHLDKEHSYKTSWPIEAYQFGYFGKTEAELATIDEFLISLRAEFGEQASGKKFEVFCKWFLENDPEWSKKVDKVWLWDDYPNKWQRQDLGTDLVFRDREGLIWAVQAKCYAEARRTTKSDLNSFLADTGRKEVDKRLWLQTTNKMEAKAQKTLKGQDKPVILVNLNDFRDAPLDYPSSYSELYQAKVKTKPTPDTHQLEAIEAVQSKLQSLDRGQMIMACGTGKTFTTLWIKEALKAHTTLVLLPSLSLLSQTMREWAWAGNTEFEILNVCSDKSVGKRTEDMHPSEASFDVKSEPDDIAKFLKKPDPKVIFCTYQSSPLIAQVQLDKTIPNFDLAIADEAHRCAGKADAGFATVLDAEQIRAHKRLFTTATP
;
A
#
# COMPACT_ATOMS: atom_id res chain seq x y z
N GLN A 1 -24.87 -30.42 -13.00
CA GLN A 1 -23.47 -30.83 -13.21
C GLN A 1 -22.68 -29.54 -13.43
N GLN A 2 -22.16 -28.96 -12.33
CA GLN A 2 -21.30 -27.79 -12.38
C GLN A 2 -19.87 -28.24 -12.61
N ASN A 3 -19.25 -27.70 -13.64
CA ASN A 3 -17.87 -27.94 -14.04
C ASN A 3 -16.92 -27.69 -12.87
N LYS A 4 -16.23 -28.74 -12.40
CA LYS A 4 -15.21 -28.70 -11.34
C LYS A 4 -13.77 -28.44 -11.85
N ASP A 5 -13.57 -28.08 -13.11
CA ASP A 5 -12.24 -28.08 -13.75
C ASP A 5 -11.63 -26.68 -13.95
N TRP A 6 -11.93 -25.72 -13.07
CA TRP A 6 -11.56 -24.31 -13.30
C TRP A 6 -10.29 -23.81 -12.59
N PHE A 7 -9.61 -24.63 -11.79
CA PHE A 7 -8.43 -24.20 -11.08
C PHE A 7 -7.20 -25.01 -11.44
N VAL A 8 -6.16 -24.33 -11.94
CA VAL A 8 -4.83 -24.91 -12.07
C VAL A 8 -4.07 -24.63 -10.79
N TYR A 9 -3.71 -25.68 -10.08
CA TYR A 9 -2.86 -25.62 -8.89
C TYR A 9 -1.42 -25.32 -9.32
N ILE A 10 -0.89 -24.17 -8.91
CA ILE A 10 0.54 -23.83 -9.08
C ILE A 10 1.13 -23.87 -7.66
N GLY A 11 1.49 -25.07 -7.22
CA GLY A 11 2.18 -25.28 -5.95
C GLY A 11 3.67 -25.10 -6.13
N VAL A 12 4.25 -24.09 -5.52
CA VAL A 12 5.71 -24.00 -5.34
C VAL A 12 6.01 -24.62 -3.97
N PRO A 13 6.80 -25.71 -3.86
CA PRO A 13 7.15 -26.29 -2.58
C PRO A 13 8.08 -25.34 -1.83
N VAL A 14 7.57 -24.65 -0.83
CA VAL A 14 8.39 -23.84 0.09
C VAL A 14 8.72 -24.70 1.30
N VAL A 15 9.98 -25.08 1.43
CA VAL A 15 10.50 -25.67 2.67
C VAL A 15 10.66 -24.56 3.69
N CYS A 16 9.75 -24.48 4.64
CA CYS A 16 9.83 -23.57 5.75
C CYS A 16 10.83 -24.13 6.79
N LEU A 17 12.06 -23.59 6.84
CA LEU A 17 12.99 -23.84 7.96
C LEU A 17 12.63 -22.89 9.10
N SER A 18 11.73 -23.31 9.99
CA SER A 18 11.54 -22.63 11.27
C SER A 18 12.63 -23.08 12.24
N SER A 19 13.49 -22.16 12.64
CA SER A 19 14.35 -22.33 13.81
C SER A 19 13.50 -22.16 15.08
N GLN A 20 13.09 -23.27 15.71
CA GLN A 20 12.94 -23.34 17.17
C GLN A 20 12.81 -24.81 17.65
N SER A 21 13.82 -25.17 18.46
CA SER A 21 13.87 -26.11 19.61
C SER A 21 13.00 -27.35 19.64
N LEU A 22 13.71 -28.46 19.59
CA LEU A 22 13.45 -29.77 20.12
C LEU A 22 12.61 -29.83 21.42
N HIS A 23 11.49 -30.57 21.38
CA HIS A 23 11.11 -31.50 22.41
C HIS A 23 10.49 -32.75 21.80
N ARG A 24 11.12 -33.90 22.12
CA ARG A 24 10.67 -35.26 21.78
C ARG A 24 9.41 -35.61 22.54
N THR A 25 8.41 -36.21 21.87
CA THR A 25 7.66 -37.35 22.42
C THR A 25 7.17 -38.21 21.25
N HIS A 26 7.33 -39.55 21.46
CA HIS A 26 6.98 -40.66 20.61
C HIS A 26 5.51 -40.68 20.17
N LEU A 27 5.25 -41.15 18.94
CA LEU A 27 4.42 -42.35 18.66
C LEU A 27 4.43 -42.70 17.14
N ASP A 28 4.65 -44.00 16.93
CA ASP A 28 4.75 -44.74 15.67
C ASP A 28 3.50 -44.67 14.78
N LYS A 29 3.64 -44.66 13.46
CA LYS A 29 3.41 -45.78 12.50
C LYS A 29 3.56 -45.40 11.05
N GLU A 30 4.48 -46.07 10.44
CA GLU A 30 4.60 -46.49 9.01
C GLU A 30 3.66 -45.93 7.94
N HIS A 31 4.25 -45.21 6.95
CA HIS A 31 4.14 -45.57 5.55
C HIS A 31 5.36 -45.04 4.78
N SER A 32 6.13 -45.98 4.23
CA SER A 32 7.36 -45.77 3.49
C SER A 32 7.11 -45.27 2.07
N TYR A 33 7.68 -44.13 1.70
CA TYR A 33 8.12 -43.88 0.34
C TYR A 33 9.59 -43.50 0.34
N LYS A 34 10.44 -44.41 -0.11
CA LYS A 34 11.86 -44.18 -0.39
C LYS A 34 11.99 -43.30 -1.63
N THR A 35 12.50 -42.08 -1.48
CA THR A 35 13.26 -41.44 -2.54
C THR A 35 14.55 -40.92 -1.93
N SER A 36 15.65 -41.57 -2.31
CA SER A 36 17.01 -41.23 -1.99
C SER A 36 17.46 -40.05 -2.85
N TRP A 37 17.75 -38.89 -2.23
CA TRP A 37 18.57 -37.84 -2.82
C TRP A 37 19.74 -37.57 -1.87
N PRO A 38 20.97 -37.41 -2.39
CA PRO A 38 22.14 -37.16 -1.55
C PRO A 38 22.07 -35.71 -0.99
N ILE A 39 22.22 -35.60 0.33
CA ILE A 39 22.38 -34.32 1.03
C ILE A 39 23.84 -33.91 0.83
N GLU A 40 24.13 -33.07 -0.15
CA GLU A 40 25.33 -32.27 -0.15
C GLU A 40 25.12 -31.06 0.74
N ALA A 41 25.92 -30.99 1.82
CA ALA A 41 25.96 -29.87 2.73
C ALA A 41 26.52 -28.64 2.02
N TYR A 42 25.66 -27.71 1.63
CA TYR A 42 26.11 -26.37 1.25
C TYR A 42 26.49 -25.61 2.52
N GLN A 43 27.79 -25.42 2.71
CA GLN A 43 28.33 -24.44 3.63
C GLN A 43 27.88 -23.04 3.18
N PHE A 44 26.96 -22.45 3.91
CA PHE A 44 26.68 -21.02 3.79
C PHE A 44 27.87 -20.25 4.33
N GLY A 45 28.72 -19.77 3.42
CA GLY A 45 29.70 -18.74 3.74
C GLY A 45 28.96 -17.46 4.11
N TYR A 46 29.07 -17.05 5.36
CA TYR A 46 28.76 -15.68 5.80
C TYR A 46 29.70 -14.72 5.05
N PHE A 47 29.22 -14.16 3.95
CA PHE A 47 29.82 -12.96 3.41
C PHE A 47 29.30 -11.79 4.27
N GLY A 48 30.10 -11.41 5.24
CA GLY A 48 29.96 -10.16 5.95
C GLY A 48 30.18 -9.00 4.98
N LYS A 49 29.13 -8.48 4.40
CA LYS A 49 29.06 -7.07 4.02
C LYS A 49 28.66 -6.32 5.27
N THR A 50 29.53 -5.51 5.77
CA THR A 50 29.16 -4.34 6.58
C THR A 50 28.38 -3.41 5.65
N GLU A 51 27.07 -3.66 5.46
CA GLU A 51 26.16 -2.62 5.07
C GLU A 51 26.24 -1.60 6.20
N ALA A 52 26.60 -0.37 5.86
CA ALA A 52 26.39 0.75 6.77
C ALA A 52 24.91 0.66 7.14
N GLU A 53 24.61 0.45 8.42
CA GLU A 53 23.23 0.39 8.90
C GLU A 53 22.58 1.70 8.52
N LEU A 54 21.67 1.63 7.55
CA LEU A 54 20.89 2.78 7.10
C LEU A 54 19.98 3.17 8.24
N ALA A 55 19.93 4.46 8.55
CA ALA A 55 19.15 4.93 9.69
C ALA A 55 17.66 4.70 9.47
N THR A 56 16.98 4.33 10.54
CA THR A 56 15.51 4.27 10.58
C THR A 56 14.94 5.68 10.76
N ILE A 57 13.65 5.85 10.48
CA ILE A 57 12.97 7.12 10.79
C ILE A 57 13.09 7.48 12.28
N ASP A 58 13.05 6.49 13.16
CA ASP A 58 13.15 6.70 14.60
C ASP A 58 14.52 7.27 14.99
N GLU A 59 15.61 6.74 14.44
CA GLU A 59 16.98 7.24 14.63
C GLU A 59 17.15 8.64 14.06
N PHE A 60 16.59 8.91 12.86
CA PHE A 60 16.58 10.26 12.29
C PHE A 60 15.84 11.26 13.22
N LEU A 61 14.67 10.92 13.73
CA LEU A 61 13.91 11.79 14.63
C LEU A 61 14.63 12.02 15.97
N ILE A 62 15.34 11.02 16.49
CA ILE A 62 16.19 11.17 17.69
C ILE A 62 17.35 12.14 17.39
N SER A 63 18.05 11.94 16.29
CA SER A 63 19.16 12.81 15.86
C SER A 63 18.68 14.24 15.64
N LEU A 64 17.54 14.44 14.96
CA LEU A 64 16.92 15.74 14.71
C LEU A 64 16.65 16.51 16.01
N ARG A 65 16.09 15.84 17.03
CA ARG A 65 15.81 16.47 18.32
C ARG A 65 17.08 16.74 19.11
N ALA A 66 18.06 15.85 19.05
CA ALA A 66 19.35 16.03 19.72
C ALA A 66 20.12 17.23 19.14
N GLU A 67 20.09 17.41 17.82
CA GLU A 67 20.81 18.49 17.13
C GLU A 67 20.15 19.86 17.30
N PHE A 68 18.82 19.95 17.24
CA PHE A 68 18.13 21.24 17.18
C PHE A 68 17.25 21.55 18.41
N GLY A 69 17.03 20.62 19.32
CA GLY A 69 16.09 20.74 20.42
C GLY A 69 14.63 20.70 19.97
N GLU A 70 13.68 20.59 20.90
CA GLU A 70 12.27 20.36 20.57
C GLU A 70 11.62 21.47 19.73
N GLN A 71 11.92 22.73 20.02
CA GLN A 71 11.29 23.87 19.32
C GLN A 71 11.76 23.98 17.86
N ALA A 72 13.06 23.92 17.61
CA ALA A 72 13.60 24.06 16.27
C ALA A 72 13.38 22.81 15.40
N SER A 73 13.22 21.61 16.00
CA SER A 73 12.91 20.37 15.30
C SER A 73 11.61 20.46 14.51
N GLY A 74 10.63 21.27 14.94
CA GLY A 74 9.40 21.48 14.20
C GLY A 74 9.65 22.02 12.79
N LYS A 75 10.40 23.13 12.68
CA LYS A 75 10.75 23.73 11.37
C LYS A 75 11.64 22.83 10.53
N LYS A 76 12.54 22.08 11.14
CA LYS A 76 13.37 21.10 10.42
C LYS A 76 12.56 19.91 9.92
N PHE A 77 11.54 19.50 10.68
CA PHE A 77 10.62 18.44 10.27
C PHE A 77 9.73 18.89 9.08
N GLU A 78 9.38 20.15 8.95
CA GLU A 78 8.69 20.66 7.75
C GLU A 78 9.54 20.44 6.50
N VAL A 79 10.86 20.74 6.56
CA VAL A 79 11.79 20.48 5.45
C VAL A 79 11.92 18.97 5.17
N PHE A 80 11.97 18.15 6.22
CA PHE A 80 11.92 16.70 6.07
C PHE A 80 10.61 16.24 5.39
N CYS A 81 9.46 16.77 5.77
CA CYS A 81 8.19 16.44 5.13
C CYS A 81 8.16 16.81 3.64
N LYS A 82 8.77 17.95 3.27
CA LYS A 82 8.97 18.30 1.85
C LYS A 82 9.78 17.22 1.14
N TRP A 83 10.95 16.88 1.69
CA TRP A 83 11.80 15.82 1.15
C TRP A 83 11.06 14.49 1.05
N PHE A 84 10.30 14.10 2.08
CA PHE A 84 9.50 12.86 2.09
C PHE A 84 8.49 12.84 0.94
N LEU A 85 7.71 13.89 0.76
CA LEU A 85 6.72 13.99 -0.32
C LEU A 85 7.35 13.94 -1.72
N GLU A 86 8.59 14.41 -1.88
CA GLU A 86 9.33 14.39 -3.13
C GLU A 86 10.03 13.05 -3.43
N ASN A 87 10.30 12.21 -2.40
CA ASN A 87 11.11 11.00 -2.53
C ASN A 87 10.38 9.70 -2.19
N ASP A 88 9.31 9.73 -1.40
CA ASP A 88 8.52 8.54 -1.14
C ASP A 88 7.91 8.00 -2.43
N PRO A 89 8.02 6.69 -2.74
CA PRO A 89 7.57 6.13 -4.01
C PRO A 89 6.07 6.30 -4.31
N GLU A 90 5.24 6.44 -3.29
CA GLU A 90 3.80 6.71 -3.46
C GLU A 90 3.57 8.21 -3.71
N TRP A 91 4.07 9.07 -2.81
CA TRP A 91 3.82 10.50 -2.87
C TRP A 91 4.49 11.17 -4.08
N SER A 92 5.71 10.78 -4.43
CA SER A 92 6.43 11.33 -5.59
C SER A 92 5.72 11.09 -6.93
N LYS A 93 4.93 10.01 -7.05
CA LYS A 93 4.08 9.78 -8.23
C LYS A 93 2.89 10.73 -8.32
N LYS A 94 2.41 11.22 -7.20
CA LYS A 94 1.27 12.12 -7.10
C LYS A 94 1.66 13.59 -7.14
N VAL A 95 2.77 13.93 -6.52
CA VAL A 95 3.27 15.29 -6.40
C VAL A 95 3.88 15.78 -7.71
N ASP A 96 3.50 16.99 -8.14
CA ASP A 96 4.17 17.74 -9.19
C ASP A 96 5.23 18.67 -8.59
N LYS A 97 4.86 19.46 -7.58
CA LYS A 97 5.77 20.40 -6.92
C LYS A 97 5.38 20.68 -5.47
N VAL A 98 6.37 20.69 -4.57
CA VAL A 98 6.20 21.02 -3.13
C VAL A 98 6.90 22.34 -2.79
N TRP A 99 6.25 23.15 -1.98
CA TRP A 99 6.79 24.37 -1.38
C TRP A 99 6.64 24.34 0.14
N LEU A 100 7.63 24.87 0.84
CA LEU A 100 7.39 25.33 2.19
C LEU A 100 6.44 26.52 2.13
N TRP A 101 5.64 26.74 3.17
CA TRP A 101 4.69 27.87 3.18
C TRP A 101 5.35 29.20 2.82
N ASP A 102 6.54 29.45 3.36
CA ASP A 102 7.25 30.70 3.13
C ASP A 102 7.68 30.90 1.65
N ASP A 103 7.85 29.84 0.90
CA ASP A 103 8.26 29.84 -0.52
C ASP A 103 7.07 29.74 -1.48
N TYR A 104 5.84 29.53 -0.97
CA TYR A 104 4.68 29.35 -1.85
C TYR A 104 4.28 30.67 -2.53
N PRO A 105 4.26 30.73 -3.87
CA PRO A 105 4.08 32.00 -4.60
C PRO A 105 2.66 32.56 -4.49
N ASN A 106 1.64 31.73 -4.34
CA ASN A 106 0.24 32.10 -4.33
C ASN A 106 -0.39 32.04 -2.93
N LYS A 107 0.33 32.57 -1.91
CA LYS A 107 -0.15 32.57 -0.55
C LYS A 107 -1.53 33.19 -0.44
N TRP A 108 -2.47 32.46 0.14
CA TRP A 108 -3.83 32.96 0.41
C TRP A 108 -3.94 33.86 1.64
N GLN A 109 -2.85 33.99 2.39
CA GLN A 109 -2.74 34.90 3.53
C GLN A 109 -1.27 35.25 3.84
N ARG A 110 -1.06 36.34 4.56
CA ARG A 110 0.30 36.82 4.90
C ARG A 110 0.94 36.08 6.08
N GLN A 111 0.14 35.59 7.02
CA GLN A 111 0.61 34.89 8.21
C GLN A 111 0.37 33.38 8.07
N ASP A 112 1.30 32.59 8.62
CA ASP A 112 1.12 31.17 8.81
C ASP A 112 0.09 30.97 9.94
N LEU A 113 -1.09 30.46 9.60
CA LEU A 113 -2.16 30.13 10.55
C LEU A 113 -2.36 28.62 10.70
N GLY A 114 -1.39 27.81 10.25
CA GLY A 114 -1.47 26.36 10.41
C GLY A 114 -1.24 25.55 9.13
N THR A 115 -0.70 26.16 8.09
CA THR A 115 -0.25 25.48 6.87
C THR A 115 1.27 25.58 6.80
N ASP A 116 1.99 24.46 6.94
CA ASP A 116 3.46 24.44 6.92
C ASP A 116 4.03 24.25 5.52
N LEU A 117 3.33 23.47 4.68
CA LEU A 117 3.71 23.24 3.28
C LEU A 117 2.49 23.31 2.37
N VAL A 118 2.74 23.54 1.10
CA VAL A 118 1.77 23.43 0.02
C VAL A 118 2.37 22.60 -1.09
N PHE A 119 1.59 21.72 -1.69
CA PHE A 119 2.00 21.09 -2.95
C PHE A 119 0.88 21.13 -3.99
N ARG A 120 1.29 21.13 -5.25
CA ARG A 120 0.42 20.88 -6.39
C ARG A 120 0.60 19.43 -6.79
N ASP A 121 -0.50 18.71 -6.96
CA ASP A 121 -0.44 17.38 -7.53
C ASP A 121 -0.41 17.41 -9.07
N ARG A 122 -0.20 16.26 -9.69
CA ARG A 122 -0.11 16.12 -11.15
C ARG A 122 -1.45 16.36 -11.86
N GLU A 123 -2.57 16.37 -11.14
CA GLU A 123 -3.90 16.75 -11.63
C GLU A 123 -4.12 18.27 -11.53
N GLY A 124 -3.18 19.01 -10.95
CA GLY A 124 -3.23 20.46 -10.76
C GLY A 124 -3.91 20.91 -9.47
N LEU A 125 -4.34 19.97 -8.61
CA LEU A 125 -5.01 20.27 -7.34
C LEU A 125 -4.01 20.78 -6.30
N ILE A 126 -4.46 21.74 -5.50
CA ILE A 126 -3.66 22.36 -4.43
C ILE A 126 -3.94 21.67 -3.10
N TRP A 127 -2.88 21.17 -2.49
CA TRP A 127 -2.89 20.50 -1.20
C TRP A 127 -2.27 21.39 -0.14
N ALA A 128 -3.00 21.64 0.95
CA ALA A 128 -2.44 22.25 2.15
C ALA A 128 -1.95 21.14 3.09
N VAL A 129 -0.77 21.35 3.66
CA VAL A 129 -0.08 20.35 4.49
C VAL A 129 0.30 20.95 5.83
N GLN A 130 -0.01 20.22 6.91
CA GLN A 130 0.48 20.50 8.27
C GLN A 130 1.44 19.39 8.69
N ALA A 131 2.59 19.78 9.24
CA ALA A 131 3.62 18.89 9.75
C ALA A 131 3.79 19.03 11.27
N LYS A 132 3.75 17.92 12.01
CA LYS A 132 3.87 17.91 13.48
C LYS A 132 4.92 16.92 13.97
N CYS A 133 6.04 17.45 14.45
CA CYS A 133 7.11 16.68 15.07
C CYS A 133 6.82 16.44 16.55
N TYR A 134 5.94 15.48 16.83
CA TYR A 134 5.54 15.12 18.20
C TYR A 134 6.44 14.04 18.79
N ALA A 135 6.57 13.98 20.12
CA ALA A 135 7.03 12.78 20.78
C ALA A 135 6.05 11.63 20.50
N GLU A 136 6.54 10.41 20.33
CA GLU A 136 5.72 9.24 19.96
C GLU A 136 4.57 8.99 20.95
N ALA A 137 4.79 9.27 22.24
CA ALA A 137 3.76 9.12 23.28
C ALA A 137 2.65 10.17 23.23
N ARG A 138 2.86 11.32 22.57
CA ARG A 138 1.90 12.41 22.52
C ARG A 138 0.69 12.03 21.67
N ARG A 139 -0.50 12.42 22.15
CA ARG A 139 -1.76 12.30 21.38
C ARG A 139 -2.07 13.61 20.68
N THR A 140 -2.43 13.53 19.41
CA THR A 140 -2.98 14.68 18.68
C THR A 140 -4.36 15.00 19.22
N THR A 141 -4.58 16.25 19.60
CA THR A 141 -5.81 16.75 20.19
C THR A 141 -6.68 17.48 19.16
N LYS A 142 -7.96 17.71 19.47
CA LYS A 142 -8.83 18.55 18.63
C LYS A 142 -8.27 19.96 18.46
N SER A 143 -7.66 20.55 19.50
CA SER A 143 -7.08 21.89 19.44
C SER A 143 -5.90 21.99 18.48
N ASP A 144 -5.11 20.93 18.34
CA ASP A 144 -4.00 20.87 17.36
C ASP A 144 -4.51 21.01 15.92
N LEU A 145 -5.72 20.52 15.63
CA LEU A 145 -6.33 20.53 14.31
C LEU A 145 -7.03 21.84 13.94
N ASN A 146 -7.50 22.61 14.93
CA ASN A 146 -8.44 23.70 14.71
C ASN A 146 -7.93 24.80 13.76
N SER A 147 -6.69 25.25 13.94
CA SER A 147 -6.09 26.29 13.09
C SER A 147 -5.94 25.82 11.64
N PHE A 148 -5.44 24.61 11.45
CA PHE A 148 -5.28 24.01 10.13
C PHE A 148 -6.61 23.82 9.41
N LEU A 149 -7.63 23.29 10.10
CA LEU A 149 -8.95 23.09 9.52
C LEU A 149 -9.64 24.39 9.14
N ALA A 150 -9.49 25.43 9.99
CA ALA A 150 -10.04 26.76 9.73
C ALA A 150 -9.33 27.42 8.55
N ASP A 151 -7.99 27.38 8.51
CA ASP A 151 -7.20 27.97 7.43
C ASP A 151 -7.45 27.32 6.08
N THR A 152 -7.57 26.01 6.05
CA THR A 152 -7.68 25.21 4.81
C THR A 152 -9.13 24.95 4.36
N GLY A 153 -10.12 25.55 5.04
CA GLY A 153 -11.54 25.51 4.66
C GLY A 153 -11.86 26.26 3.36
N ARG A 154 -10.96 27.11 2.90
CA ARG A 154 -11.13 28.03 1.76
C ARG A 154 -11.05 27.31 0.40
N LYS A 155 -11.58 27.96 -0.63
CA LYS A 155 -11.71 27.41 -1.99
C LYS A 155 -10.36 27.25 -2.73
N GLU A 156 -9.32 27.97 -2.31
CA GLU A 156 -7.98 27.88 -2.86
C GLU A 156 -7.26 26.57 -2.50
N VAL A 157 -7.77 25.82 -1.54
CA VAL A 157 -7.26 24.53 -1.12
C VAL A 157 -8.23 23.44 -1.58
N ASP A 158 -7.77 22.50 -2.39
CA ASP A 158 -8.58 21.39 -2.87
C ASP A 158 -8.54 20.22 -1.90
N LYS A 159 -7.38 19.90 -1.33
CA LYS A 159 -7.14 18.74 -0.47
C LYS A 159 -6.26 19.08 0.73
N ARG A 160 -6.28 18.21 1.71
CA ARG A 160 -5.59 18.41 3.00
C ARG A 160 -4.76 17.19 3.37
N LEU A 161 -3.53 17.45 3.87
CA LEU A 161 -2.62 16.42 4.36
C LEU A 161 -2.09 16.82 5.74
N TRP A 162 -2.14 15.89 6.68
CA TRP A 162 -1.58 16.03 8.02
C TRP A 162 -0.50 14.98 8.23
N LEU A 163 0.74 15.42 8.45
CA LEU A 163 1.89 14.57 8.73
C LEU A 163 2.28 14.69 10.21
N GLN A 164 2.44 13.55 10.91
CA GLN A 164 2.80 13.58 12.32
C GLN A 164 3.69 12.41 12.73
N THR A 165 4.57 12.65 13.71
CA THR A 165 5.49 11.63 14.25
C THR A 165 4.92 10.90 15.48
N THR A 166 3.61 10.68 15.50
CA THR A 166 2.90 9.85 16.49
C THR A 166 1.78 9.07 15.82
N ASN A 167 1.48 7.87 16.34
CA ASN A 167 0.31 7.10 15.91
C ASN A 167 -0.92 7.37 16.78
N LYS A 168 -0.79 8.24 17.79
CA LYS A 168 -1.82 8.44 18.80
C LYS A 168 -2.64 9.70 18.52
N MET A 169 -3.96 9.53 18.51
CA MET A 169 -4.92 10.63 18.36
C MET A 169 -6.06 10.47 19.37
N GLU A 170 -6.57 11.59 19.91
CA GLU A 170 -7.74 11.56 20.77
C GLU A 170 -9.01 11.26 19.98
N ALA A 171 -9.99 10.56 20.59
CA ALA A 171 -11.26 10.25 19.96
C ALA A 171 -12.02 11.50 19.46
N LYS A 172 -11.90 12.64 20.18
CA LYS A 172 -12.48 13.92 19.75
C LYS A 172 -11.83 14.46 18.48
N ALA A 173 -10.51 14.33 18.34
CA ALA A 173 -9.76 14.72 17.14
C ALA A 173 -10.14 13.83 15.95
N GLN A 174 -10.18 12.52 16.12
CA GLN A 174 -10.64 11.57 15.08
C GLN A 174 -12.06 11.91 14.60
N LYS A 175 -13.00 12.15 15.53
CA LYS A 175 -14.37 12.53 15.19
C LYS A 175 -14.40 13.86 14.42
N THR A 176 -13.53 14.82 14.74
CA THR A 176 -13.45 16.10 14.03
C THR A 176 -12.95 15.92 12.60
N LEU A 177 -11.97 15.05 12.35
CA LEU A 177 -11.48 14.75 11.00
C LEU A 177 -12.54 14.04 10.15
N LYS A 178 -13.27 13.09 10.73
CA LYS A 178 -14.36 12.35 10.03
C LYS A 178 -15.52 13.22 9.58
N GLY A 179 -15.76 14.36 10.24
CA GLY A 179 -16.86 15.28 9.94
C GLY A 179 -16.51 16.42 8.99
N GLN A 180 -15.38 16.37 8.27
CA GLN A 180 -14.97 17.44 7.37
C GLN A 180 -15.53 17.25 5.95
N ASP A 181 -16.04 18.32 5.32
CA ASP A 181 -16.45 18.32 3.91
C ASP A 181 -15.25 18.04 2.97
N LYS A 182 -14.08 18.60 3.29
CA LYS A 182 -12.81 18.24 2.64
C LYS A 182 -12.06 17.26 3.55
N PRO A 183 -11.90 16.01 3.15
CA PRO A 183 -11.17 15.02 3.94
C PRO A 183 -9.74 15.46 4.25
N VAL A 184 -9.23 15.05 5.39
CA VAL A 184 -7.81 15.21 5.76
C VAL A 184 -7.17 13.84 5.66
N ILE A 185 -6.20 13.70 4.77
CA ILE A 185 -5.35 12.51 4.71
C ILE A 185 -4.34 12.60 5.85
N LEU A 186 -4.13 11.48 6.54
CA LEU A 186 -3.31 11.41 7.73
C LEU A 186 -2.11 10.49 7.49
N VAL A 187 -0.89 11.04 7.59
CA VAL A 187 0.35 10.29 7.59
C VAL A 187 0.91 10.26 9.01
N ASN A 188 0.98 9.09 9.60
CA ASN A 188 1.42 8.85 10.97
C ASN A 188 2.86 8.32 11.02
N LEU A 189 3.39 8.11 12.23
CA LEU A 189 4.72 7.56 12.43
C LEU A 189 4.90 6.17 11.76
N ASN A 190 3.89 5.30 11.84
CA ASN A 190 3.98 4.00 11.17
C ASN A 190 4.06 4.13 9.64
N ASP A 191 3.40 5.11 9.05
CA ASP A 191 3.50 5.35 7.60
C ASP A 191 4.93 5.73 7.19
N PHE A 192 5.64 6.50 8.02
CA PHE A 192 7.07 6.75 7.80
C PHE A 192 7.91 5.49 8.02
N ARG A 193 7.63 4.68 9.05
CA ARG A 193 8.36 3.42 9.32
C ARG A 193 8.21 2.42 8.18
N ASP A 194 7.04 2.35 7.58
CA ASP A 194 6.69 1.43 6.50
C ASP A 194 7.11 1.95 5.11
N ALA A 195 7.49 3.23 5.00
CA ALA A 195 7.95 3.79 3.74
C ALA A 195 9.27 3.13 3.28
N PRO A 196 9.39 2.74 2.00
CA PRO A 196 10.59 2.10 1.47
C PRO A 196 11.69 3.14 1.18
N LEU A 197 12.08 3.88 2.22
CA LEU A 197 13.09 4.92 2.17
C LEU A 197 14.28 4.55 3.07
N ASP A 198 15.46 4.92 2.63
CA ASP A 198 16.66 4.92 3.43
C ASP A 198 16.76 6.30 4.08
N TYR A 199 16.43 6.38 5.36
CA TYR A 199 16.45 7.65 6.06
C TYR A 199 17.88 8.13 6.33
N PRO A 200 18.13 9.46 6.29
CA PRO A 200 19.44 9.99 6.62
C PRO A 200 19.73 9.81 8.12
N SER A 201 21.00 9.63 8.47
CA SER A 201 21.42 9.52 9.88
C SER A 201 21.36 10.87 10.62
N SER A 202 21.38 11.98 9.86
CA SER A 202 21.32 13.35 10.38
C SER A 202 20.57 14.28 9.42
N TYR A 203 20.14 15.43 9.92
CA TYR A 203 19.46 16.43 9.10
C TYR A 203 20.35 16.97 7.96
N SER A 204 21.65 17.08 8.18
CA SER A 204 22.59 17.56 7.16
C SER A 204 22.72 16.62 5.95
N GLU A 205 22.38 15.34 6.15
CA GLU A 205 22.42 14.31 5.09
C GLU A 205 21.08 14.14 4.35
N LEU A 206 20.06 14.93 4.70
CA LEU A 206 18.71 14.78 4.18
C LEU A 206 18.66 14.70 2.64
N TYR A 207 19.43 15.51 1.95
CA TYR A 207 19.45 15.53 0.49
C TYR A 207 20.39 14.49 -0.15
N GLN A 208 21.10 13.71 0.67
CA GLN A 208 21.93 12.58 0.24
C GLN A 208 21.22 11.23 0.38
N ALA A 209 20.12 11.20 1.09
CA ALA A 209 19.32 10.00 1.31
C ALA A 209 18.74 9.47 0.00
N LYS A 210 18.62 8.15 -0.13
CA LYS A 210 18.21 7.46 -1.35
C LYS A 210 16.98 6.62 -1.09
N VAL A 211 16.19 6.41 -2.12
CA VAL A 211 15.15 5.37 -2.13
C VAL A 211 15.82 4.00 -2.06
N LYS A 212 15.28 3.11 -1.25
CA LYS A 212 15.76 1.72 -1.15
C LYS A 212 15.85 1.07 -2.52
N THR A 213 16.86 0.23 -2.71
CA THR A 213 16.99 -0.56 -3.93
C THR A 213 15.75 -1.42 -4.12
N LYS A 214 15.21 -1.40 -5.35
CA LYS A 214 14.04 -2.23 -5.68
C LYS A 214 14.36 -3.70 -5.49
N PRO A 215 13.42 -4.49 -4.94
CA PRO A 215 13.59 -5.92 -4.82
C PRO A 215 13.61 -6.57 -6.22
N THR A 216 14.37 -7.65 -6.33
CA THR A 216 14.39 -8.52 -7.51
C THR A 216 13.80 -9.88 -7.15
N PRO A 217 13.14 -10.56 -8.08
CA PRO A 217 12.52 -11.85 -7.77
C PRO A 217 13.58 -12.92 -7.45
N ASP A 218 13.32 -13.66 -6.38
CA ASP A 218 14.07 -14.87 -6.04
C ASP A 218 13.69 -16.05 -6.98
N THR A 219 14.48 -17.13 -6.94
CA THR A 219 14.27 -18.31 -7.82
C THR A 219 12.84 -18.85 -7.77
N HIS A 220 12.27 -19.04 -6.56
CA HIS A 220 10.92 -19.56 -6.40
C HIS A 220 9.84 -18.59 -6.91
N GLN A 221 10.11 -17.28 -6.87
CA GLN A 221 9.22 -16.26 -7.41
C GLN A 221 9.29 -16.24 -8.95
N LEU A 222 10.49 -16.39 -9.54
CA LEU A 222 10.66 -16.53 -10.99
C LEU A 222 9.89 -17.75 -11.51
N GLU A 223 10.02 -18.91 -10.86
CA GLU A 223 9.28 -20.12 -11.20
C GLU A 223 7.75 -19.89 -11.15
N ALA A 224 7.26 -19.19 -10.12
CA ALA A 224 5.85 -18.85 -10.01
C ALA A 224 5.38 -17.90 -11.13
N ILE A 225 6.18 -16.89 -11.47
CA ILE A 225 5.89 -15.93 -12.55
C ILE A 225 5.79 -16.67 -13.88
N GLU A 226 6.77 -17.50 -14.23
CA GLU A 226 6.81 -18.27 -15.47
C GLU A 226 5.63 -19.25 -15.56
N ALA A 227 5.33 -19.95 -14.47
CA ALA A 227 4.21 -20.89 -14.41
C ALA A 227 2.87 -20.20 -14.63
N VAL A 228 2.61 -19.05 -13.97
CA VAL A 228 1.38 -18.27 -14.14
C VAL A 228 1.30 -17.72 -15.56
N GLN A 229 2.38 -17.13 -16.07
CA GLN A 229 2.43 -16.56 -17.41
C GLN A 229 2.12 -17.63 -18.48
N SER A 230 2.75 -18.81 -18.38
CA SER A 230 2.51 -19.92 -19.31
C SER A 230 1.07 -20.41 -19.27
N LYS A 231 0.50 -20.61 -18.07
CA LYS A 231 -0.86 -21.17 -17.92
C LYS A 231 -1.94 -20.17 -18.32
N LEU A 232 -1.77 -18.89 -18.00
CA LEU A 232 -2.72 -17.87 -18.39
C LEU A 232 -2.68 -17.52 -19.89
N GLN A 233 -1.75 -18.06 -20.69
CA GLN A 233 -1.85 -17.97 -22.14
C GLN A 233 -3.09 -18.69 -22.68
N SER A 234 -3.40 -19.88 -22.15
CA SER A 234 -4.51 -20.72 -22.59
C SER A 234 -5.74 -20.66 -21.70
N LEU A 235 -5.60 -20.27 -20.45
CA LEU A 235 -6.66 -20.21 -19.45
C LEU A 235 -7.02 -18.75 -19.13
N ASP A 236 -8.27 -18.52 -18.72
CA ASP A 236 -8.74 -17.21 -18.27
C ASP A 236 -8.55 -16.98 -16.76
N ARG A 237 -8.27 -18.06 -15.99
CA ARG A 237 -8.08 -18.01 -14.55
C ARG A 237 -7.10 -19.03 -14.01
N GLY A 238 -6.45 -18.72 -12.88
CA GLY A 238 -5.55 -19.61 -12.18
C GLY A 238 -5.48 -19.31 -10.69
N GLN A 239 -5.00 -20.28 -9.92
CA GLN A 239 -4.74 -20.11 -8.49
C GLN A 239 -3.25 -20.27 -8.23
N MET A 240 -2.68 -19.32 -7.46
CA MET A 240 -1.30 -19.35 -6.99
C MET A 240 -1.29 -19.52 -5.47
N ILE A 241 -0.63 -20.56 -4.98
CA ILE A 241 -0.47 -20.82 -3.55
C ILE A 241 0.98 -20.57 -3.18
N MET A 242 1.21 -19.59 -2.31
CA MET A 242 2.53 -19.26 -1.78
C MET A 242 2.42 -19.04 -0.27
N ALA A 243 3.35 -19.61 0.49
CA ALA A 243 3.36 -19.48 1.95
C ALA A 243 3.44 -18.00 2.39
N CYS A 244 2.99 -17.72 3.62
CA CYS A 244 3.16 -16.38 4.20
C CYS A 244 4.65 -16.02 4.27
N GLY A 245 4.97 -14.75 4.00
CA GLY A 245 6.36 -14.25 4.07
C GLY A 245 7.25 -14.60 2.88
N THR A 246 6.75 -15.29 1.83
CA THR A 246 7.54 -15.63 0.63
C THR A 246 7.49 -14.56 -0.47
N GLY A 247 7.02 -13.36 -0.16
CA GLY A 247 6.96 -12.25 -1.10
C GLY A 247 5.84 -12.34 -2.14
N LYS A 248 4.70 -12.93 -1.78
CA LYS A 248 3.50 -13.04 -2.63
C LYS A 248 3.10 -11.71 -3.28
N THR A 249 3.14 -10.61 -2.53
CA THR A 249 2.80 -9.27 -3.01
C THR A 249 3.70 -8.82 -4.17
N PHE A 250 5.01 -8.98 -4.04
CA PHE A 250 5.94 -8.67 -5.13
C PHE A 250 5.78 -9.62 -6.32
N THR A 251 5.58 -10.91 -6.06
CA THR A 251 5.35 -11.90 -7.11
C THR A 251 4.15 -11.53 -7.97
N THR A 252 3.04 -11.08 -7.36
CA THR A 252 1.84 -10.65 -8.10
C THR A 252 2.07 -9.38 -8.92
N LEU A 253 2.89 -8.44 -8.46
CA LEU A 253 3.33 -7.28 -9.24
C LEU A 253 4.12 -7.73 -10.48
N TRP A 254 5.12 -8.57 -10.30
CA TRP A 254 5.94 -9.05 -11.42
C TRP A 254 5.14 -9.92 -12.41
N ILE A 255 4.13 -10.66 -11.95
CA ILE A 255 3.18 -11.36 -12.84
C ILE A 255 2.38 -10.33 -13.68
N LYS A 256 1.88 -9.25 -13.07
CA LYS A 256 1.21 -8.15 -13.80
C LYS A 256 2.14 -7.59 -14.88
N GLU A 257 3.40 -7.36 -14.55
CA GLU A 257 4.41 -6.85 -15.51
C GLU A 257 4.74 -7.87 -16.61
N ALA A 258 4.93 -9.15 -16.26
CA ALA A 258 5.20 -10.24 -17.22
C ALA A 258 4.03 -10.46 -18.20
N LEU A 259 2.79 -10.31 -17.72
CA LEU A 259 1.59 -10.39 -18.54
C LEU A 259 1.33 -9.10 -19.34
N LYS A 260 2.11 -8.02 -19.10
CA LYS A 260 1.93 -6.69 -19.69
C LYS A 260 0.51 -6.15 -19.49
N ALA A 261 -0.08 -6.44 -18.32
CA ALA A 261 -1.42 -5.99 -18.01
C ALA A 261 -1.47 -4.47 -17.83
N HIS A 262 -2.21 -3.79 -18.71
CA HIS A 262 -2.36 -2.33 -18.74
C HIS A 262 -3.33 -1.84 -17.69
N THR A 263 -4.46 -2.55 -17.56
CA THR A 263 -5.52 -2.24 -16.60
C THR A 263 -5.67 -3.40 -15.63
N THR A 264 -5.30 -3.18 -14.36
CA THR A 264 -5.29 -4.23 -13.34
C THR A 264 -6.20 -3.88 -12.17
N LEU A 265 -6.97 -4.85 -11.71
CA LEU A 265 -7.73 -4.79 -10.44
C LEU A 265 -7.05 -5.70 -9.41
N VAL A 266 -6.81 -5.18 -8.21
CA VAL A 266 -6.30 -5.95 -7.07
C VAL A 266 -7.31 -5.89 -5.94
N LEU A 267 -7.86 -7.04 -5.57
CA LEU A 267 -8.84 -7.18 -4.49
C LEU A 267 -8.16 -7.67 -3.22
N LEU A 268 -8.40 -6.96 -2.13
CA LEU A 268 -7.75 -7.18 -0.84
C LEU A 268 -8.77 -7.28 0.29
N PRO A 269 -8.48 -8.06 1.35
CA PRO A 269 -9.46 -8.33 2.41
C PRO A 269 -9.64 -7.17 3.40
N SER A 270 -8.69 -6.24 3.48
CA SER A 270 -8.71 -5.12 4.42
C SER A 270 -8.03 -3.87 3.84
N LEU A 271 -8.34 -2.72 4.42
CA LEU A 271 -7.74 -1.45 4.03
C LEU A 271 -6.24 -1.39 4.41
N SER A 272 -5.84 -2.04 5.51
CA SER A 272 -4.44 -2.13 5.93
C SER A 272 -3.61 -2.91 4.91
N LEU A 273 -4.10 -4.06 4.44
CA LEU A 273 -3.44 -4.84 3.39
C LEU A 273 -3.44 -4.11 2.05
N LEU A 274 -4.50 -3.33 1.75
CA LEU A 274 -4.55 -2.49 0.56
C LEU A 274 -3.45 -1.43 0.61
N SER A 275 -3.29 -0.73 1.75
CA SER A 275 -2.23 0.24 1.96
C SER A 275 -0.85 -0.37 1.74
N GLN A 276 -0.58 -1.48 2.40
CA GLN A 276 0.70 -2.19 2.28
C GLN A 276 0.98 -2.61 0.84
N THR A 277 0.05 -3.31 0.21
CA THR A 277 0.22 -3.81 -1.18
C THR A 277 0.44 -2.67 -2.16
N MET A 278 -0.33 -1.60 -2.05
CA MET A 278 -0.22 -0.42 -2.90
C MET A 278 1.17 0.23 -2.79
N ARG A 279 1.69 0.42 -1.55
CA ARG A 279 3.03 0.99 -1.32
C ARG A 279 4.14 0.08 -1.85
N GLU A 280 4.06 -1.23 -1.60
CA GLU A 280 5.02 -2.21 -2.10
C GLU A 280 5.05 -2.21 -3.64
N TRP A 281 3.88 -2.14 -4.28
CA TRP A 281 3.78 -2.07 -5.74
C TRP A 281 4.28 -0.74 -6.31
N ALA A 282 3.96 0.38 -5.65
CA ALA A 282 4.44 1.70 -6.04
C ALA A 282 5.98 1.78 -6.00
N TRP A 283 6.59 1.14 -5.01
CA TRP A 283 8.04 1.09 -4.85
C TRP A 283 8.72 0.12 -5.81
N ALA A 284 8.25 -1.15 -5.84
CA ALA A 284 8.94 -2.22 -6.54
C ALA A 284 8.65 -2.25 -8.05
N GLY A 285 7.59 -1.58 -8.52
CA GLY A 285 7.18 -1.61 -9.92
C GLY A 285 8.27 -1.12 -10.87
N ASN A 286 8.53 -1.90 -11.92
CA ASN A 286 9.48 -1.55 -12.98
C ASN A 286 8.80 -0.72 -14.09
N THR A 287 7.48 -0.79 -14.18
CA THR A 287 6.67 -0.01 -15.13
C THR A 287 5.85 1.05 -14.41
N GLU A 288 5.74 2.23 -15.00
CA GLU A 288 4.87 3.28 -14.48
C GLU A 288 3.40 2.89 -14.62
N PHE A 289 2.59 3.22 -13.62
CA PHE A 289 1.14 3.08 -13.64
C PHE A 289 0.48 4.07 -12.68
N GLU A 290 -0.73 4.51 -13.03
CA GLU A 290 -1.57 5.29 -12.13
C GLU A 290 -2.28 4.40 -11.11
N ILE A 291 -2.55 4.94 -9.94
CA ILE A 291 -3.17 4.22 -8.81
C ILE A 291 -4.51 4.86 -8.46
N LEU A 292 -5.53 4.03 -8.27
CA LEU A 292 -6.78 4.40 -7.64
C LEU A 292 -7.08 3.42 -6.50
N ASN A 293 -7.36 3.95 -5.31
CA ASN A 293 -7.78 3.15 -4.17
C ASN A 293 -9.29 3.26 -3.98
N VAL A 294 -9.97 2.11 -3.94
CA VAL A 294 -11.44 2.04 -3.82
C VAL A 294 -11.84 1.36 -2.53
N CYS A 295 -12.51 2.10 -1.66
CA CYS A 295 -13.08 1.59 -0.42
C CYS A 295 -14.35 2.37 -0.09
N SER A 296 -15.40 1.71 0.38
CA SER A 296 -16.65 2.33 0.83
C SER A 296 -16.72 2.39 2.35
N ASP A 297 -17.16 3.53 2.90
CA ASP A 297 -17.36 3.72 4.35
C ASP A 297 -18.34 2.71 4.98
N LYS A 298 -19.22 2.12 4.18
CA LYS A 298 -20.25 1.19 4.66
C LYS A 298 -19.71 -0.15 5.17
N SER A 299 -18.44 -0.47 4.85
CA SER A 299 -17.83 -1.77 5.19
C SER A 299 -17.09 -1.78 6.53
N VAL A 300 -16.84 -0.64 7.14
CA VAL A 300 -15.87 -0.45 8.24
C VAL A 300 -16.48 -0.57 9.64
N GLY A 301 -17.74 -0.95 9.80
CA GLY A 301 -18.40 -0.99 11.11
C GLY A 301 -18.37 -2.32 11.86
N LYS A 302 -17.84 -3.42 11.29
CA LYS A 302 -18.11 -4.76 11.81
C LYS A 302 -16.89 -5.56 12.30
N ARG A 303 -15.66 -5.10 12.11
CA ARG A 303 -14.44 -5.78 12.60
C ARG A 303 -13.51 -4.78 13.29
N THR A 304 -13.10 -5.10 14.50
CA THR A 304 -12.23 -4.30 15.37
C THR A 304 -10.78 -4.19 14.89
N GLU A 305 -10.43 -4.82 13.78
CA GLU A 305 -9.05 -4.92 13.26
C GLU A 305 -8.82 -4.12 11.97
N ASP A 306 -9.86 -3.48 11.39
CA ASP A 306 -9.74 -2.74 10.14
C ASP A 306 -9.57 -1.24 10.37
N MET A 307 -8.65 -0.65 9.60
CA MET A 307 -8.45 0.79 9.52
C MET A 307 -9.70 1.46 8.92
N HIS A 308 -10.13 2.60 9.45
CA HIS A 308 -11.19 3.39 8.84
C HIS A 308 -10.65 4.15 7.60
N PRO A 309 -11.41 4.32 6.49
CA PRO A 309 -10.96 5.06 5.31
C PRO A 309 -10.41 6.46 5.61
N SER A 310 -10.95 7.15 6.61
CA SER A 310 -10.42 8.45 7.08
C SER A 310 -9.10 8.36 7.86
N GLU A 311 -8.62 7.17 8.16
CA GLU A 311 -7.32 6.90 8.80
C GLU A 311 -6.28 6.44 7.79
N ALA A 312 -6.69 6.26 6.51
CA ALA A 312 -5.78 5.92 5.44
C ALA A 312 -4.83 7.07 5.14
N SER A 313 -3.57 6.76 4.94
CA SER A 313 -2.53 7.72 4.54
C SER A 313 -2.54 8.06 3.05
N PHE A 314 -3.61 7.69 2.34
CA PHE A 314 -3.78 7.87 0.89
C PHE A 314 -5.23 8.22 0.55
N ASP A 315 -5.42 8.77 -0.65
CA ASP A 315 -6.75 9.13 -1.16
C ASP A 315 -7.56 7.88 -1.53
N VAL A 316 -8.77 7.79 -1.01
CA VAL A 316 -9.70 6.67 -1.24
C VAL A 316 -10.95 7.19 -1.94
N LYS A 317 -11.39 6.51 -2.99
CA LYS A 317 -12.60 6.85 -3.73
C LYS A 317 -13.72 5.85 -3.44
N SER A 318 -14.94 6.38 -3.35
CA SER A 318 -16.17 5.59 -3.17
C SER A 318 -17.24 5.90 -4.24
N GLU A 319 -17.01 6.92 -5.06
CA GLU A 319 -17.98 7.37 -6.05
C GLU A 319 -17.79 6.64 -7.39
N PRO A 320 -18.84 6.02 -7.96
CA PRO A 320 -18.77 5.32 -9.25
C PRO A 320 -18.24 6.17 -10.39
N ASP A 321 -18.56 7.47 -10.42
CA ASP A 321 -18.12 8.40 -11.46
C ASP A 321 -16.61 8.62 -11.46
N ASP A 322 -15.97 8.68 -10.29
CA ASP A 322 -14.52 8.80 -10.17
C ASP A 322 -13.83 7.54 -10.70
N ILE A 323 -14.37 6.36 -10.35
CA ILE A 323 -13.86 5.07 -10.83
C ILE A 323 -14.01 4.98 -12.36
N ALA A 324 -15.16 5.38 -12.90
CA ALA A 324 -15.41 5.36 -14.33
C ALA A 324 -14.47 6.30 -15.10
N LYS A 325 -14.25 7.52 -14.61
CA LYS A 325 -13.29 8.48 -15.17
C LYS A 325 -11.87 7.90 -15.17
N PHE A 326 -11.45 7.30 -14.07
CA PHE A 326 -10.13 6.70 -13.95
C PHE A 326 -9.93 5.55 -14.94
N LEU A 327 -10.91 4.65 -15.08
CA LEU A 327 -10.83 3.53 -16.01
C LEU A 327 -10.77 3.95 -17.48
N LYS A 328 -11.32 5.12 -17.83
CA LYS A 328 -11.29 5.68 -19.19
C LYS A 328 -9.96 6.38 -19.56
N LYS A 329 -9.07 6.61 -18.62
CA LYS A 329 -7.73 7.17 -18.91
C LYS A 329 -6.94 6.21 -19.81
N PRO A 330 -6.04 6.72 -20.70
CA PRO A 330 -5.26 5.87 -21.60
C PRO A 330 -4.07 5.17 -20.92
N ASP A 331 -3.57 5.74 -19.81
CA ASP A 331 -2.33 5.30 -19.17
C ASP A 331 -2.47 3.94 -18.47
N PRO A 332 -1.36 3.21 -18.27
CA PRO A 332 -1.37 2.01 -17.46
C PRO A 332 -1.88 2.31 -16.04
N LYS A 333 -2.75 1.44 -15.52
CA LYS A 333 -3.43 1.73 -14.24
C LYS A 333 -3.69 0.50 -13.41
N VAL A 334 -3.72 0.72 -12.08
CA VAL A 334 -4.07 -0.28 -11.09
C VAL A 334 -5.15 0.28 -10.17
N ILE A 335 -6.23 -0.47 -9.99
CA ILE A 335 -7.20 -0.22 -8.95
C ILE A 335 -6.93 -1.20 -7.80
N PHE A 336 -6.62 -0.67 -6.63
CA PHE A 336 -6.63 -1.43 -5.37
C PHE A 336 -7.99 -1.25 -4.72
N CYS A 337 -8.68 -2.35 -4.44
CA CYS A 337 -10.05 -2.33 -3.96
C CYS A 337 -10.22 -3.33 -2.82
N THR A 338 -10.93 -2.96 -1.77
CA THR A 338 -11.35 -3.95 -0.77
C THR A 338 -12.45 -4.85 -1.35
N TYR A 339 -12.49 -6.12 -0.94
CA TYR A 339 -13.54 -7.05 -1.41
C TYR A 339 -14.96 -6.49 -1.19
N GLN A 340 -15.18 -5.87 -0.03
CA GLN A 340 -16.47 -5.29 0.31
C GLN A 340 -16.91 -4.17 -0.64
N SER A 341 -15.93 -3.51 -1.27
CA SER A 341 -16.19 -2.42 -2.24
C SER A 341 -16.20 -2.88 -3.69
N SER A 342 -15.91 -4.16 -3.96
CA SER A 342 -15.94 -4.71 -5.32
C SER A 342 -17.30 -4.56 -6.04
N PRO A 343 -18.46 -4.49 -5.35
CA PRO A 343 -19.74 -4.15 -6.01
C PRO A 343 -19.74 -2.77 -6.69
N LEU A 344 -18.94 -1.80 -6.22
CA LEU A 344 -18.80 -0.51 -6.92
C LEU A 344 -18.11 -0.68 -8.27
N ILE A 345 -17.10 -1.55 -8.35
CA ILE A 345 -16.43 -1.90 -9.61
C ILE A 345 -17.42 -2.58 -10.57
N ALA A 346 -18.20 -3.54 -10.06
CA ALA A 346 -19.23 -4.21 -10.84
C ALA A 346 -20.28 -3.21 -11.36
N GLN A 347 -20.74 -2.29 -10.53
CA GLN A 347 -21.68 -1.23 -10.92
C GLN A 347 -21.13 -0.36 -12.06
N VAL A 348 -19.89 0.06 -11.96
CA VAL A 348 -19.23 0.87 -13.01
C VAL A 348 -19.10 0.07 -14.31
N GLN A 349 -18.80 -1.22 -14.25
CA GLN A 349 -18.67 -2.07 -15.43
C GLN A 349 -20.02 -2.50 -16.05
N LEU A 350 -21.17 -2.12 -15.48
CA LEU A 350 -22.46 -2.23 -16.20
C LEU A 350 -22.46 -1.36 -17.46
N ASP A 351 -21.77 -0.22 -17.43
CA ASP A 351 -21.50 0.57 -18.62
C ASP A 351 -20.52 -0.19 -19.53
N LYS A 352 -21.00 -0.62 -20.70
CA LYS A 352 -20.20 -1.38 -21.69
C LYS A 352 -19.09 -0.54 -22.35
N THR A 353 -19.08 0.79 -22.16
CA THR A 353 -18.00 1.67 -22.62
C THR A 353 -16.78 1.63 -21.70
N ILE A 354 -16.93 1.12 -20.48
CA ILE A 354 -15.81 0.90 -19.56
C ILE A 354 -15.01 -0.32 -20.03
N PRO A 355 -13.69 -0.21 -20.17
CA PRO A 355 -12.86 -1.34 -20.61
C PRO A 355 -12.87 -2.49 -19.61
N ASN A 356 -12.62 -3.70 -20.11
CA ASN A 356 -12.34 -4.85 -19.25
C ASN A 356 -10.98 -4.66 -18.58
N PHE A 357 -10.79 -5.26 -17.41
CA PHE A 357 -9.46 -5.41 -16.84
C PHE A 357 -8.67 -6.45 -17.66
N ASP A 358 -7.39 -6.18 -17.91
CA ASP A 358 -6.51 -7.20 -18.46
C ASP A 358 -6.26 -8.31 -17.44
N LEU A 359 -6.11 -7.92 -16.17
CA LEU A 359 -5.87 -8.82 -15.05
C LEU A 359 -6.67 -8.40 -13.81
N ALA A 360 -7.37 -9.35 -13.21
CA ALA A 360 -7.94 -9.20 -11.87
C ALA A 360 -7.20 -10.15 -10.91
N ILE A 361 -6.64 -9.62 -9.84
CA ILE A 361 -5.95 -10.37 -8.78
C ILE A 361 -6.84 -10.35 -7.54
N ALA A 362 -7.12 -11.53 -7.00
CA ALA A 362 -7.86 -11.70 -5.76
C ALA A 362 -6.92 -12.26 -4.68
N ASP A 363 -6.42 -11.41 -3.80
CA ASP A 363 -5.50 -11.83 -2.74
C ASP A 363 -6.26 -12.39 -1.52
N GLU A 364 -5.63 -13.33 -0.81
CA GLU A 364 -6.26 -14.12 0.27
C GLU A 364 -7.59 -14.78 -0.19
N ALA A 365 -7.53 -15.40 -1.37
CA ALA A 365 -8.70 -15.91 -2.10
C ALA A 365 -9.46 -17.02 -1.36
N HIS A 366 -8.89 -17.67 -0.34
CA HIS A 366 -9.62 -18.57 0.55
C HIS A 366 -10.86 -17.91 1.17
N ARG A 367 -10.86 -16.58 1.31
CA ARG A 367 -12.02 -15.81 1.77
C ARG A 367 -13.16 -15.74 0.75
N CYS A 368 -12.89 -16.01 -0.54
CA CYS A 368 -13.93 -16.07 -1.58
C CYS A 368 -14.73 -17.38 -1.54
N ALA A 369 -14.24 -18.43 -0.86
CA ALA A 369 -14.79 -19.78 -0.89
C ALA A 369 -15.77 -20.11 0.26
N GLY A 370 -16.00 -19.20 1.23
CA GLY A 370 -16.91 -19.41 2.37
C GLY A 370 -18.36 -19.03 2.08
N LYS A 371 -19.25 -19.03 3.11
CA LYS A 371 -20.56 -18.34 3.08
C LYS A 371 -20.26 -16.84 2.98
N ALA A 372 -19.95 -16.44 1.77
CA ALA A 372 -19.40 -15.13 1.46
C ALA A 372 -20.51 -14.07 1.60
N ASP A 373 -20.20 -13.02 2.33
CA ASP A 373 -20.81 -11.72 2.06
C ASP A 373 -20.73 -11.46 0.55
N ALA A 374 -21.80 -10.93 -0.05
CA ALA A 374 -21.93 -10.77 -1.50
C ALA A 374 -20.72 -10.10 -2.19
N GLY A 375 -19.94 -9.27 -1.45
CA GLY A 375 -18.75 -8.61 -1.95
C GLY A 375 -17.56 -9.54 -2.27
N PHE A 376 -17.37 -10.63 -1.52
CA PHE A 376 -16.25 -11.54 -1.77
C PHE A 376 -16.44 -12.42 -3.02
N ALA A 377 -17.68 -12.71 -3.39
CA ALA A 377 -18.01 -13.54 -4.55
C ALA A 377 -18.02 -12.77 -5.88
N THR A 378 -18.04 -11.44 -5.87
CA THR A 378 -18.20 -10.59 -7.06
C THR A 378 -17.13 -10.86 -8.13
N VAL A 379 -15.87 -11.11 -7.72
CA VAL A 379 -14.76 -11.38 -8.64
C VAL A 379 -14.83 -12.76 -9.30
N LEU A 380 -15.58 -13.69 -8.72
CA LEU A 380 -15.76 -15.02 -9.28
C LEU A 380 -16.68 -15.00 -10.51
N ASP A 381 -17.59 -14.04 -10.57
CA ASP A 381 -18.57 -13.87 -11.63
C ASP A 381 -18.01 -12.96 -12.74
N ALA A 382 -17.86 -13.54 -13.93
CA ALA A 382 -17.31 -12.82 -15.08
C ALA A 382 -18.25 -11.73 -15.62
N GLU A 383 -19.54 -11.82 -15.34
CA GLU A 383 -20.54 -10.82 -15.74
C GLU A 383 -20.53 -9.61 -14.79
N GLN A 384 -20.15 -9.81 -13.53
CA GLN A 384 -20.06 -8.73 -12.56
C GLN A 384 -18.74 -7.95 -12.70
N ILE A 385 -17.59 -8.65 -12.70
CA ILE A 385 -16.30 -8.02 -12.93
C ILE A 385 -15.72 -8.58 -14.23
N ARG A 386 -15.68 -7.76 -15.25
CA ARG A 386 -15.17 -8.12 -16.56
C ARG A 386 -13.66 -8.02 -16.59
N ALA A 387 -12.98 -9.17 -16.66
CA ALA A 387 -11.52 -9.27 -16.77
C ALA A 387 -11.12 -10.36 -17.74
N HIS A 388 -10.06 -10.13 -18.51
CA HIS A 388 -9.52 -11.12 -19.46
C HIS A 388 -8.84 -12.26 -18.74
N LYS A 389 -8.11 -11.95 -17.66
CA LYS A 389 -7.40 -12.94 -16.83
C LYS A 389 -7.72 -12.72 -15.35
N ARG A 390 -7.79 -13.81 -14.59
CA ARG A 390 -7.98 -13.78 -13.13
C ARG A 390 -6.93 -14.64 -12.44
N LEU A 391 -6.31 -14.05 -11.42
CA LEU A 391 -5.34 -14.75 -10.57
C LEU A 391 -5.85 -14.71 -9.12
N PHE A 392 -6.05 -15.88 -8.55
CA PHE A 392 -6.43 -16.05 -7.15
C PHE A 392 -5.19 -16.41 -6.35
N THR A 393 -4.84 -15.62 -5.34
CA THR A 393 -3.65 -15.84 -4.52
C THR A 393 -4.03 -16.15 -3.09
N THR A 394 -3.36 -17.13 -2.48
CA THR A 394 -3.60 -17.53 -1.10
C THR A 394 -2.36 -18.18 -0.48
N ALA A 395 -2.26 -18.16 0.85
CA ALA A 395 -1.24 -18.90 1.58
C ALA A 395 -1.67 -20.34 1.92
N THR A 396 -2.96 -20.63 1.83
CA THR A 396 -3.53 -21.97 2.13
C THR A 396 -4.28 -22.49 0.93
N PRO A 397 -4.20 -23.82 0.66
CA PRO A 397 -4.92 -24.47 -0.43
C PRO A 397 -6.44 -24.38 -0.27
#